data_d47b97879c3c36c6198ef70635c5f98b
#
_entry.id   d47b97879c3c36c6198ef70635c5f98b
#
_cell.length_a   1.000
_cell.length_b   1.000
_cell.length_c   1.000
_cell.angle_alpha   90.00
_cell.angle_beta   90.00
_cell.angle_gamma   90.00
#
_symmetry.space_group_name_H-M   'P 1'
#
loop_
_entity.id
_entity.type
_entity.pdbx_description
1 polymer ?
#
loop_
_entity_poly.entity_id
_entity_poly.type
_entity_poly.pdbx_seq_one_letter_code
_entity_poly.pdbx_strand_id
1 'polypeptide(L)'
;MKKRMMLIINPRAGRSGYKNGFGEVMNILDSGGYLTTVYFTQGRGDATLMAAQHAAEYDTVACIGGDGTLSEVVSGLMQVPNPPPLGYIPMGTTNDVASTLGLPKNATDAALRIVTGTPTAFDVGSFGDRSFFTYVAAFGAFTAVSYETPQNEKQALGHLAYVLEAMSRLNSIDHYCAHVEYDGGTVDGDFIFGGVSNSTSVAGMVRLRKDLVSLGDGLFETLLIRRPKQFGDLSRIITGVLNQYYDNENVILVQSKNLRFTFQEPVAWTRDGEAGGVTTDVRLSNNHAAIHIIA
;
A
#
# COMPACT_ATOMS: atom_id res chain seq x y z
N MET A 1 12.68 32.04 -9.95
CA MET A 1 12.40 31.13 -11.10
C MET A 1 11.36 30.11 -10.62
N LYS A 2 10.33 29.77 -11.41
CA LYS A 2 9.37 28.73 -11.02
C LYS A 2 10.05 27.36 -11.03
N LYS A 3 9.68 26.49 -10.07
CA LYS A 3 10.11 25.09 -10.04
C LYS A 3 9.40 24.29 -11.13
N ARG A 4 10.08 23.34 -11.76
CA ARG A 4 9.47 22.48 -12.77
C ARG A 4 8.75 21.32 -12.08
N MET A 5 7.49 21.12 -12.43
CA MET A 5 6.67 20.01 -11.92
C MET A 5 6.22 19.10 -13.05
N MET A 6 6.42 17.81 -12.88
CA MET A 6 5.80 16.76 -13.67
C MET A 6 4.50 16.32 -13.00
N LEU A 7 3.37 16.47 -13.68
CA LEU A 7 2.05 16.07 -13.17
C LEU A 7 1.52 14.88 -13.98
N ILE A 8 1.51 13.69 -13.39
CA ILE A 8 1.00 12.47 -14.00
C ILE A 8 -0.47 12.28 -13.60
N ILE A 9 -1.36 12.14 -14.57
CA ILE A 9 -2.80 12.04 -14.36
C ILE A 9 -3.32 10.73 -14.92
N ASN A 10 -4.01 9.96 -14.09
CA ASN A 10 -4.84 8.87 -14.56
C ASN A 10 -6.26 9.38 -14.87
N PRO A 11 -6.64 9.54 -16.14
CA PRO A 11 -7.92 10.13 -16.51
C PRO A 11 -9.12 9.24 -16.16
N ARG A 12 -8.89 7.98 -15.82
CA ARG A 12 -9.91 7.00 -15.44
C ARG A 12 -10.09 6.88 -13.92
N ALA A 13 -9.27 7.59 -13.12
CA ALA A 13 -9.37 7.52 -11.68
C ALA A 13 -10.63 8.26 -11.16
N GLY A 14 -11.30 7.64 -10.18
CA GLY A 14 -12.47 8.20 -9.51
C GLY A 14 -13.76 8.21 -10.33
N ARG A 15 -14.90 8.34 -9.63
CA ARG A 15 -16.24 8.34 -10.26
C ARG A 15 -16.53 9.59 -11.08
N SER A 16 -15.98 10.74 -10.70
CA SER A 16 -16.21 12.03 -11.37
C SER A 16 -15.11 12.40 -12.36
N GLY A 17 -14.03 11.62 -12.41
CA GLY A 17 -12.84 11.92 -13.18
C GLY A 17 -12.09 13.18 -12.68
N TYR A 18 -10.87 13.36 -13.14
CA TYR A 18 -10.00 14.49 -12.76
C TYR A 18 -10.52 15.87 -13.21
N LYS A 19 -11.51 15.92 -14.11
CA LYS A 19 -12.00 17.17 -14.74
C LYS A 19 -12.61 18.17 -13.76
N ASN A 20 -13.27 17.65 -12.71
CA ASN A 20 -13.87 18.53 -11.71
C ASN A 20 -12.78 19.16 -10.83
N GLY A 21 -12.69 20.49 -10.86
CA GLY A 21 -11.69 21.23 -10.09
C GLY A 21 -10.28 21.25 -10.69
N PHE A 22 -10.04 20.64 -11.87
CA PHE A 22 -8.70 20.59 -12.46
C PHE A 22 -8.11 21.98 -12.73
N GLY A 23 -8.92 22.94 -13.22
CA GLY A 23 -8.49 24.31 -13.44
C GLY A 23 -8.06 25.00 -12.14
N GLU A 24 -8.74 24.72 -11.03
CA GLU A 24 -8.39 25.23 -9.71
C GLU A 24 -7.11 24.61 -9.18
N VAL A 25 -6.94 23.29 -9.33
CA VAL A 25 -5.68 22.60 -9.01
C VAL A 25 -4.50 23.24 -9.76
N MET A 26 -4.64 23.44 -11.07
CA MET A 26 -3.59 24.07 -11.88
C MET A 26 -3.27 25.49 -11.45
N ASN A 27 -4.30 26.28 -11.09
CA ASN A 27 -4.13 27.63 -10.58
C ASN A 27 -3.39 27.66 -9.24
N ILE A 28 -3.69 26.70 -8.33
CA ILE A 28 -3.00 26.56 -7.04
C ILE A 28 -1.52 26.23 -7.27
N LEU A 29 -1.22 25.27 -8.14
CA LEU A 29 0.15 24.87 -8.44
C LEU A 29 0.94 26.01 -9.10
N ASP A 30 0.35 26.73 -10.05
CA ASP A 30 0.98 27.87 -10.72
C ASP A 30 1.26 29.02 -9.73
N SER A 31 0.28 29.36 -8.90
CA SER A 31 0.42 30.38 -7.85
C SER A 31 1.41 29.99 -6.77
N GLY A 32 1.54 28.67 -6.52
CA GLY A 32 2.55 28.07 -5.63
C GLY A 32 3.96 28.04 -6.19
N GLY A 33 4.17 28.61 -7.40
CA GLY A 33 5.49 28.75 -8.00
C GLY A 33 5.95 27.57 -8.84
N TYR A 34 5.02 26.72 -9.32
CA TYR A 34 5.35 25.60 -10.21
C TYR A 34 5.06 25.92 -11.68
N LEU A 35 5.95 25.48 -12.55
CA LEU A 35 5.72 25.34 -13.99
C LEU A 35 5.40 23.87 -14.27
N THR A 36 4.12 23.59 -14.50
CA THR A 36 3.62 22.21 -14.53
C THR A 36 3.54 21.68 -15.96
N THR A 37 4.18 20.53 -16.21
CA THR A 37 4.02 19.72 -17.42
C THR A 37 3.09 18.54 -17.10
N VAL A 38 2.01 18.39 -17.87
CA VAL A 38 0.98 17.39 -17.63
C VAL A 38 1.17 16.18 -18.54
N TYR A 39 1.14 14.99 -17.94
CA TYR A 39 1.18 13.71 -18.61
C TYR A 39 -0.08 12.89 -18.30
N PHE A 40 -0.75 12.38 -19.31
CA PHE A 40 -1.93 11.53 -19.14
C PHE A 40 -1.58 10.08 -19.41
N THR A 41 -1.89 9.20 -18.46
CA THR A 41 -1.73 7.76 -18.67
C THR A 41 -2.77 7.23 -19.65
N GLN A 42 -2.37 6.29 -20.49
CA GLN A 42 -3.24 5.62 -21.45
C GLN A 42 -3.65 4.22 -20.99
N GLY A 43 -2.81 3.59 -20.17
CA GLY A 43 -3.00 2.24 -19.67
C GLY A 43 -2.15 1.92 -18.44
N ARG A 44 -2.21 0.66 -18.04
CA ARG A 44 -1.44 0.12 -16.94
C ARG A 44 0.07 0.16 -17.26
N GLY A 45 0.87 0.58 -16.27
CA GLY A 45 2.32 0.70 -16.37
C GLY A 45 2.81 2.02 -16.96
N ASP A 46 1.92 2.82 -17.58
CA ASP A 46 2.33 4.08 -18.20
C ASP A 46 2.91 5.07 -17.17
N ALA A 47 2.30 5.16 -15.99
CA ALA A 47 2.81 6.06 -14.96
C ALA A 47 4.21 5.66 -14.48
N THR A 48 4.50 4.35 -14.42
CA THR A 48 5.83 3.83 -14.11
C THR A 48 6.85 4.26 -15.17
N LEU A 49 6.52 4.06 -16.45
CA LEU A 49 7.40 4.43 -17.55
C LEU A 49 7.65 5.94 -17.61
N MET A 50 6.59 6.75 -17.48
CA MET A 50 6.68 8.21 -17.50
C MET A 50 7.56 8.71 -16.35
N ALA A 51 7.36 8.22 -15.12
CA ALA A 51 8.18 8.61 -13.98
C ALA A 51 9.64 8.18 -14.17
N ALA A 52 9.89 6.93 -14.56
CA ALA A 52 11.25 6.44 -14.76
C ALA A 52 12.02 7.21 -15.84
N GLN A 53 11.36 7.61 -16.92
CA GLN A 53 12.02 8.27 -18.05
C GLN A 53 12.23 9.77 -17.85
N HIS A 54 11.33 10.44 -17.14
CA HIS A 54 11.28 11.90 -17.15
C HIS A 54 11.45 12.56 -15.78
N ALA A 55 11.22 11.85 -14.66
CA ALA A 55 11.21 12.47 -13.34
C ALA A 55 12.50 13.24 -13.00
N ALA A 56 13.66 12.76 -13.45
CA ALA A 56 14.95 13.41 -13.21
C ALA A 56 15.07 14.83 -13.82
N GLU A 57 14.18 15.18 -14.75
CA GLU A 57 14.18 16.51 -15.38
C GLU A 57 13.39 17.55 -14.57
N TYR A 58 12.74 17.16 -13.48
CA TYR A 58 11.81 17.99 -12.72
C TYR A 58 12.25 18.15 -11.26
N ASP A 59 11.89 19.28 -10.67
CA ASP A 59 12.13 19.56 -9.25
C ASP A 59 11.12 18.86 -8.33
N THR A 60 9.97 18.46 -8.89
CA THR A 60 8.88 17.79 -8.18
C THR A 60 8.09 16.93 -9.16
N VAL A 61 7.69 15.75 -8.74
CA VAL A 61 6.68 14.93 -9.42
C VAL A 61 5.39 15.01 -8.62
N ALA A 62 4.25 15.06 -9.29
CA ALA A 62 2.95 14.93 -8.65
C ALA A 62 2.09 13.93 -9.43
N CYS A 63 1.17 13.25 -8.75
CA CYS A 63 0.20 12.39 -9.42
C CYS A 63 -1.23 12.67 -8.97
N ILE A 64 -2.15 12.56 -9.94
CA ILE A 64 -3.61 12.57 -9.71
C ILE A 64 -4.13 11.17 -10.05
N GLY A 65 -4.60 10.44 -9.04
CA GLY A 65 -5.09 9.08 -9.23
C GLY A 65 -5.47 8.37 -7.94
N GLY A 66 -5.69 7.07 -8.01
CA GLY A 66 -5.84 6.20 -6.84
C GLY A 66 -4.52 5.57 -6.42
N ASP A 67 -4.60 4.65 -5.44
CA ASP A 67 -3.42 3.94 -4.90
C ASP A 67 -2.61 3.21 -6.00
N GLY A 68 -3.28 2.60 -6.99
CA GLY A 68 -2.59 1.97 -8.11
C GLY A 68 -1.78 2.95 -8.97
N THR A 69 -2.29 4.18 -9.21
CA THR A 69 -1.54 5.22 -9.92
C THR A 69 -0.33 5.69 -9.09
N LEU A 70 -0.52 5.86 -7.79
CA LEU A 70 0.56 6.20 -6.87
C LEU A 70 1.64 5.11 -6.87
N SER A 71 1.25 3.84 -6.77
CA SER A 71 2.17 2.69 -6.78
C SER A 71 2.98 2.61 -8.08
N GLU A 72 2.35 2.86 -9.23
CA GLU A 72 3.05 2.95 -10.51
C GLU A 72 4.06 4.10 -10.53
N VAL A 73 3.70 5.30 -10.08
CA VAL A 73 4.62 6.46 -10.02
C VAL A 73 5.78 6.17 -9.09
N VAL A 74 5.52 5.62 -7.90
CA VAL A 74 6.56 5.21 -6.95
C VAL A 74 7.49 4.18 -7.58
N SER A 75 6.96 3.16 -8.26
CA SER A 75 7.76 2.15 -8.95
C SER A 75 8.66 2.74 -10.05
N GLY A 76 8.22 3.81 -10.70
CA GLY A 76 9.02 4.56 -11.65
C GLY A 76 10.12 5.38 -10.97
N LEU A 77 9.77 6.09 -9.88
CA LEU A 77 10.73 6.88 -9.10
C LEU A 77 11.84 6.03 -8.48
N MET A 78 11.55 4.79 -8.09
CA MET A 78 12.55 3.83 -7.60
C MET A 78 13.63 3.47 -8.62
N GLN A 79 13.45 3.81 -9.90
CA GLN A 79 14.43 3.61 -10.96
C GLN A 79 15.26 4.88 -11.23
N VAL A 80 14.93 5.99 -10.57
CA VAL A 80 15.59 7.29 -10.76
C VAL A 80 16.62 7.50 -9.64
N PRO A 81 17.88 7.75 -9.94
CA PRO A 81 18.84 8.18 -8.93
C PRO A 81 18.39 9.52 -8.30
N ASN A 82 18.30 9.58 -6.97
CA ASN A 82 17.85 10.77 -6.23
C ASN A 82 16.50 11.30 -6.74
N PRO A 83 15.41 10.55 -6.59
CA PRO A 83 14.13 10.93 -7.13
C PRO A 83 13.63 12.24 -6.52
N PRO A 84 12.99 13.12 -7.31
CA PRO A 84 12.39 14.34 -6.79
C PRO A 84 11.22 14.03 -5.84
N PRO A 85 10.88 14.98 -4.94
CA PRO A 85 9.74 14.82 -4.05
C PRO A 85 8.44 14.56 -4.81
N LEU A 86 7.58 13.71 -4.24
CA LEU A 86 6.31 13.28 -4.82
C LEU A 86 5.14 13.97 -4.12
N GLY A 87 4.32 14.69 -4.87
CA GLY A 87 3.00 15.15 -4.45
C GLY A 87 1.91 14.15 -4.84
N TYR A 88 0.91 13.98 -3.98
CA TYR A 88 -0.21 13.06 -4.26
C TYR A 88 -1.56 13.73 -4.09
N ILE A 89 -2.37 13.72 -5.16
CA ILE A 89 -3.76 14.16 -5.18
C ILE A 89 -4.64 12.92 -5.31
N PRO A 90 -5.22 12.43 -4.19
CA PRO A 90 -5.94 11.18 -4.16
C PRO A 90 -7.31 11.30 -4.84
N MET A 91 -7.55 10.49 -5.86
CA MET A 91 -8.82 10.42 -6.58
C MET A 91 -9.35 8.98 -6.74
N GLY A 92 -8.77 8.04 -6.04
CA GLY A 92 -9.25 6.66 -5.99
C GLY A 92 -10.41 6.46 -5.02
N THR A 93 -10.85 5.21 -4.90
CA THR A 93 -11.95 4.82 -4.00
C THR A 93 -11.47 4.72 -2.56
N THR A 94 -10.32 4.10 -2.32
CA THR A 94 -9.79 3.78 -1.00
C THR A 94 -8.76 4.82 -0.55
N ASN A 95 -7.72 5.04 -1.35
CA ASN A 95 -6.61 5.97 -1.08
C ASN A 95 -5.96 5.70 0.29
N ASP A 96 -5.52 4.44 0.51
CA ASP A 96 -4.95 3.97 1.78
C ASP A 96 -3.71 4.77 2.19
N VAL A 97 -2.82 5.04 1.25
CA VAL A 97 -1.61 5.85 1.50
C VAL A 97 -1.97 7.28 1.90
N ALA A 98 -2.91 7.91 1.18
CA ALA A 98 -3.36 9.25 1.51
C ALA A 98 -3.99 9.30 2.91
N SER A 99 -4.78 8.29 3.27
CA SER A 99 -5.40 8.16 4.60
C SER A 99 -4.35 8.01 5.70
N THR A 100 -3.30 7.22 5.46
CA THR A 100 -2.21 7.00 6.42
C THR A 100 -1.38 8.27 6.62
N LEU A 101 -1.09 8.99 5.54
CA LEU A 101 -0.37 10.28 5.56
C LEU A 101 -1.23 11.46 6.03
N GLY A 102 -2.54 11.27 6.23
CA GLY A 102 -3.45 12.36 6.58
C GLY A 102 -3.63 13.39 5.47
N LEU A 103 -3.45 13.00 4.20
CA LEU A 103 -3.63 13.88 3.07
C LEU A 103 -5.11 14.23 2.85
N PRO A 104 -5.42 15.47 2.39
CA PRO A 104 -6.78 15.87 2.09
C PRO A 104 -7.40 15.01 0.99
N LYS A 105 -8.69 14.67 1.14
CA LYS A 105 -9.46 13.93 0.12
C LYS A 105 -9.94 14.81 -1.04
N ASN A 106 -9.99 16.11 -0.82
CA ASN A 106 -10.36 17.11 -1.82
C ASN A 106 -9.14 17.47 -2.67
N ALA A 107 -9.30 17.51 -3.98
CA ALA A 107 -8.20 17.72 -4.91
C ALA A 107 -7.54 19.11 -4.76
N THR A 108 -8.30 20.15 -4.48
CA THR A 108 -7.78 21.52 -4.29
C THR A 108 -6.99 21.63 -2.99
N ASP A 109 -7.48 21.05 -1.90
CA ASP A 109 -6.77 21.01 -0.62
C ASP A 109 -5.51 20.14 -0.70
N ALA A 110 -5.55 19.05 -1.46
CA ALA A 110 -4.36 18.20 -1.72
C ALA A 110 -3.32 18.95 -2.58
N ALA A 111 -3.76 19.73 -3.59
CA ALA A 111 -2.87 20.60 -4.36
C ALA A 111 -2.24 21.69 -3.47
N LEU A 112 -3.02 22.29 -2.58
CA LEU A 112 -2.52 23.27 -1.61
C LEU A 112 -1.48 22.62 -0.68
N ARG A 113 -1.72 21.37 -0.24
CA ARG A 113 -0.74 20.62 0.55
C ARG A 113 0.57 20.40 -0.21
N ILE A 114 0.53 20.14 -1.52
CA ILE A 114 1.75 20.00 -2.34
C ILE A 114 2.54 21.33 -2.35
N VAL A 115 1.87 22.46 -2.38
CA VAL A 115 2.51 23.79 -2.40
C VAL A 115 3.09 24.17 -1.04
N THR A 116 2.40 23.84 0.05
CA THR A 116 2.72 24.33 1.41
C THR A 116 3.37 23.28 2.32
N GLY A 117 3.29 22.01 1.96
CA GLY A 117 3.80 20.90 2.74
C GLY A 117 5.31 20.72 2.65
N THR A 118 5.84 19.79 3.40
CA THR A 118 7.25 19.44 3.42
C THR A 118 7.47 18.01 2.95
N PRO A 119 8.54 17.75 2.17
CA PRO A 119 8.90 16.39 1.82
C PRO A 119 9.21 15.55 3.07
N THR A 120 8.49 14.48 3.25
CA THR A 120 8.63 13.53 4.37
C THR A 120 9.15 12.21 3.83
N ALA A 121 10.10 11.62 4.51
CA ALA A 121 10.67 10.32 4.14
C ALA A 121 9.59 9.25 4.08
N PHE A 122 9.65 8.44 3.04
CA PHE A 122 8.69 7.37 2.79
C PHE A 122 9.43 6.11 2.33
N ASP A 123 9.18 5.02 3.02
CA ASP A 123 9.77 3.72 2.75
C ASP A 123 9.03 3.02 1.61
N VAL A 124 9.78 2.30 0.79
CA VAL A 124 9.21 1.53 -0.33
C VAL A 124 9.63 0.08 -0.23
N GLY A 125 8.69 -0.83 -0.35
CA GLY A 125 8.98 -2.26 -0.33
C GLY A 125 9.51 -2.77 -1.65
N SER A 126 10.59 -3.56 -1.61
CA SER A 126 10.97 -4.45 -2.70
C SER A 126 10.27 -5.80 -2.54
N PHE A 127 9.80 -6.37 -3.64
CA PHE A 127 9.23 -7.71 -3.74
C PHE A 127 10.02 -8.50 -4.79
N GLY A 128 10.89 -9.40 -4.33
CA GLY A 128 11.92 -9.98 -5.18
C GLY A 128 12.86 -8.91 -5.72
N ASP A 129 13.46 -9.17 -6.91
CA ASP A 129 14.56 -8.36 -7.42
C ASP A 129 14.14 -7.08 -8.18
N ARG A 130 12.91 -7.04 -8.71
CA ARG A 130 12.52 -6.00 -9.69
C ARG A 130 11.15 -5.38 -9.47
N SER A 131 10.48 -5.71 -8.41
CA SER A 131 9.13 -5.24 -8.16
C SER A 131 9.06 -4.48 -6.85
N PHE A 132 8.19 -3.49 -6.80
CA PHE A 132 8.00 -2.66 -5.61
C PHE A 132 6.55 -2.70 -5.15
N PHE A 133 6.33 -2.38 -3.89
CA PHE A 133 5.02 -2.10 -3.32
C PHE A 133 5.11 -0.89 -2.40
N THR A 134 4.05 -0.11 -2.38
CA THR A 134 3.98 1.17 -1.70
C THR A 134 3.41 1.03 -0.29
N TYR A 135 2.42 0.16 -0.11
CA TYR A 135 1.75 0.02 1.18
C TYR A 135 1.50 -1.42 1.62
N VAL A 136 1.34 -2.40 0.72
CA VAL A 136 1.11 -3.79 1.14
C VAL A 136 1.50 -4.82 0.09
N ALA A 137 2.13 -5.90 0.55
CA ALA A 137 2.24 -7.18 -0.16
C ALA A 137 1.60 -8.27 0.70
N ALA A 138 0.68 -9.06 0.14
CA ALA A 138 -0.08 -10.03 0.92
C ALA A 138 -0.40 -11.31 0.14
N PHE A 139 -0.62 -12.41 0.88
CA PHE A 139 -1.12 -13.68 0.35
C PHE A 139 -2.25 -14.24 1.22
N GLY A 140 -3.00 -15.16 0.65
CA GLY A 140 -4.00 -15.95 1.36
C GLY A 140 -5.38 -15.31 1.41
N ALA A 141 -6.14 -15.67 2.43
CA ALA A 141 -7.49 -15.17 2.65
C ALA A 141 -7.50 -13.65 2.62
N PHE A 142 -8.56 -13.04 2.08
CA PHE A 142 -8.73 -11.59 1.94
C PHE A 142 -8.04 -10.94 0.74
N THR A 143 -7.08 -11.59 0.08
CA THR A 143 -6.47 -11.01 -1.12
C THR A 143 -7.44 -11.00 -2.31
N ALA A 144 -8.35 -11.96 -2.39
CA ALA A 144 -9.41 -12.00 -3.41
C ALA A 144 -10.53 -10.97 -3.18
N VAL A 145 -10.69 -10.48 -1.95
CA VAL A 145 -11.79 -9.57 -1.55
C VAL A 145 -11.40 -8.09 -1.72
N SER A 146 -10.15 -7.79 -1.94
CA SER A 146 -9.63 -6.42 -2.14
C SER A 146 -10.29 -5.63 -3.28
N TYR A 147 -11.06 -6.29 -4.14
CA TYR A 147 -11.72 -5.65 -5.29
C TYR A 147 -13.08 -5.01 -4.97
N GLU A 148 -13.68 -5.30 -3.80
CA GLU A 148 -14.97 -4.74 -3.39
C GLU A 148 -14.90 -4.18 -1.96
N THR A 149 -14.14 -3.12 -1.76
CA THR A 149 -13.91 -2.55 -0.41
C THR A 149 -15.16 -1.87 0.13
N PRO A 150 -15.66 -2.25 1.32
CA PRO A 150 -16.73 -1.53 2.01
C PRO A 150 -16.27 -0.14 2.43
N GLN A 151 -17.07 0.89 2.13
CA GLN A 151 -16.75 2.30 2.39
C GLN A 151 -16.74 2.74 3.87
N ASN A 152 -17.11 1.85 4.81
CA ASN A 152 -17.22 2.14 6.24
C ASN A 152 -16.39 1.15 7.08
N GLU A 153 -15.65 1.69 8.07
CA GLU A 153 -14.81 0.91 8.99
C GLU A 153 -15.55 -0.23 9.70
N LYS A 154 -16.79 0.01 10.15
CA LYS A 154 -17.64 -1.02 10.77
C LYS A 154 -18.05 -2.11 9.78
N GLN A 155 -18.20 -1.77 8.50
CA GLN A 155 -18.53 -2.74 7.45
C GLN A 155 -17.34 -3.59 7.08
N ALA A 156 -16.11 -3.01 7.02
CA ALA A 156 -14.89 -3.76 6.76
C ALA A 156 -14.60 -4.79 7.86
N LEU A 157 -14.73 -4.38 9.12
CA LEU A 157 -14.56 -5.28 10.27
C LEU A 157 -15.66 -6.34 10.35
N GLY A 158 -16.92 -5.96 10.08
CA GLY A 158 -18.03 -6.91 10.00
C GLY A 158 -17.85 -7.89 8.85
N HIS A 159 -17.32 -7.42 7.72
CA HIS A 159 -17.03 -8.27 6.56
C HIS A 159 -15.89 -9.25 6.86
N LEU A 160 -14.83 -8.82 7.55
CA LEU A 160 -13.74 -9.70 8.00
C LEU A 160 -14.28 -10.82 8.91
N ALA A 161 -15.08 -10.46 9.92
CA ALA A 161 -15.68 -11.43 10.82
C ALA A 161 -16.62 -12.39 10.06
N TYR A 162 -17.42 -11.87 9.13
CA TYR A 162 -18.32 -12.66 8.28
C TYR A 162 -17.55 -13.62 7.36
N VAL A 163 -16.47 -13.16 6.73
CA VAL A 163 -15.61 -14.00 5.86
C VAL A 163 -14.97 -15.10 6.68
N LEU A 164 -14.37 -14.79 7.84
CA LEU A 164 -13.78 -15.78 8.73
C LEU A 164 -14.83 -16.79 9.25
N GLU A 165 -16.03 -16.32 9.58
CA GLU A 165 -17.14 -17.19 10.01
C GLU A 165 -17.67 -18.06 8.86
N ALA A 166 -17.83 -17.49 7.66
CA ALA A 166 -18.23 -18.25 6.47
C ALA A 166 -17.19 -19.31 6.10
N MET A 167 -15.90 -18.97 6.16
CA MET A 167 -14.81 -19.92 5.93
C MET A 167 -14.80 -21.04 6.97
N SER A 168 -15.13 -20.75 8.24
CA SER A 168 -15.19 -21.77 9.29
C SER A 168 -16.26 -22.84 9.05
N ARG A 169 -17.35 -22.45 8.37
CA ARG A 169 -18.47 -23.36 8.05
C ARG A 169 -18.21 -24.26 6.85
N LEU A 170 -17.25 -23.89 5.99
CA LEU A 170 -16.99 -24.60 4.73
C LEU A 170 -15.91 -25.69 4.81
N ASN A 171 -15.34 -25.96 5.97
CA ASN A 171 -14.30 -27.00 6.20
C ASN A 171 -13.07 -26.92 5.25
N SER A 172 -12.95 -25.86 4.43
CA SER A 172 -11.90 -25.68 3.43
C SER A 172 -11.39 -24.25 3.44
N ILE A 173 -10.71 -23.87 4.53
CA ILE A 173 -9.90 -22.64 4.50
C ILE A 173 -8.60 -23.01 3.82
N ASP A 174 -8.33 -22.37 2.66
CA ASP A 174 -7.01 -22.48 2.04
C ASP A 174 -5.95 -22.02 3.04
N HIS A 175 -4.94 -22.83 3.21
CA HIS A 175 -3.84 -22.54 4.10
C HIS A 175 -2.52 -22.82 3.41
N TYR A 176 -1.50 -22.15 3.85
CA TYR A 176 -0.18 -22.13 3.25
C TYR A 176 0.84 -22.51 4.30
N CYS A 177 1.52 -23.66 4.10
CA CYS A 177 2.64 -24.05 4.94
C CYS A 177 3.83 -23.18 4.57
N ALA A 178 4.23 -22.32 5.50
CA ALA A 178 5.29 -21.35 5.26
C ALA A 178 6.36 -21.37 6.35
N HIS A 179 7.60 -21.17 5.91
CA HIS A 179 8.74 -20.75 6.72
C HIS A 179 8.99 -19.29 6.46
N VAL A 180 8.92 -18.46 7.49
CA VAL A 180 9.09 -17.00 7.42
C VAL A 180 10.32 -16.62 8.21
N GLU A 181 11.36 -16.16 7.52
CA GLU A 181 12.56 -15.56 8.11
C GLU A 181 12.38 -14.04 8.19
N TYR A 182 12.79 -13.44 9.29
CA TYR A 182 12.81 -11.98 9.50
C TYR A 182 14.01 -11.59 10.36
N ASP A 183 14.34 -10.31 10.47
CA ASP A 183 15.56 -9.86 11.17
C ASP A 183 15.61 -10.31 12.66
N GLY A 184 14.45 -10.54 13.29
CA GLY A 184 14.34 -10.98 14.68
C GLY A 184 14.27 -12.50 14.88
N GLY A 185 14.25 -13.31 13.81
CA GLY A 185 14.14 -14.77 13.93
C GLY A 185 13.34 -15.45 12.82
N THR A 186 12.67 -16.54 13.16
CA THR A 186 11.86 -17.31 12.21
C THR A 186 10.51 -17.68 12.80
N VAL A 187 9.53 -17.83 11.91
CA VAL A 187 8.18 -18.32 12.25
C VAL A 187 7.78 -19.39 11.25
N ASP A 188 7.50 -20.60 11.75
CA ASP A 188 6.99 -21.71 10.96
C ASP A 188 5.50 -21.95 11.22
N GLY A 189 4.76 -22.36 10.21
CA GLY A 189 3.38 -22.80 10.41
C GLY A 189 2.52 -22.82 9.18
N ASP A 190 1.26 -23.20 9.42
CA ASP A 190 0.17 -23.11 8.47
C ASP A 190 -0.55 -21.79 8.65
N PHE A 191 -0.54 -20.96 7.63
CA PHE A 191 -1.14 -19.64 7.66
C PHE A 191 -2.32 -19.55 6.68
N ILE A 192 -3.37 -18.89 7.09
CA ILE A 192 -4.49 -18.54 6.20
C ILE A 192 -4.30 -17.16 5.57
N PHE A 193 -3.42 -16.33 6.14
CA PHE A 193 -3.11 -15.00 5.67
C PHE A 193 -1.71 -14.58 6.10
N GLY A 194 -1.02 -13.86 5.21
CA GLY A 194 0.19 -13.11 5.54
C GLY A 194 0.21 -11.79 4.76
N GLY A 195 0.50 -10.71 5.48
CA GLY A 195 0.58 -9.38 4.90
C GLY A 195 1.76 -8.61 5.46
N VAL A 196 2.59 -8.08 4.56
CA VAL A 196 3.73 -7.19 4.84
C VAL A 196 3.31 -5.79 4.45
N SER A 197 3.31 -4.87 5.39
CA SER A 197 2.71 -3.55 5.21
C SER A 197 3.64 -2.43 5.63
N ASN A 198 3.62 -1.34 4.87
CA ASN A 198 4.10 -0.01 5.24
C ASN A 198 2.88 0.93 5.36
N SER A 199 1.90 0.54 6.17
CA SER A 199 0.64 1.28 6.30
C SER A 199 -0.08 0.89 7.58
N THR A 200 -0.87 1.79 8.12
CA THR A 200 -1.79 1.50 9.22
C THR A 200 -2.96 0.59 8.82
N SER A 201 -3.05 0.21 7.54
CA SER A 201 -4.06 -0.70 7.01
C SER A 201 -3.40 -1.84 6.25
N VAL A 202 -3.68 -3.09 6.63
CA VAL A 202 -3.23 -4.28 5.93
C VAL A 202 -4.37 -4.79 5.07
N ALA A 203 -4.17 -4.84 3.75
CA ALA A 203 -5.15 -5.29 2.76
C ALA A 203 -6.52 -4.58 2.84
N GLY A 204 -6.57 -3.34 3.35
CA GLY A 204 -7.78 -2.56 3.50
C GLY A 204 -8.76 -3.06 4.57
N MET A 205 -8.40 -4.13 5.30
CA MET A 205 -9.31 -4.81 6.24
C MET A 205 -8.81 -4.84 7.67
N VAL A 206 -7.52 -5.07 7.87
CA VAL A 206 -6.93 -5.10 9.21
C VAL A 206 -6.27 -3.76 9.48
N ARG A 207 -6.69 -3.09 10.55
CA ARG A 207 -6.05 -1.85 10.99
C ARG A 207 -5.02 -2.15 12.04
N LEU A 208 -3.81 -1.70 11.80
CA LEU A 208 -2.75 -1.69 12.79
C LEU A 208 -2.86 -0.44 13.67
N ARG A 209 -2.39 -0.55 14.89
CA ARG A 209 -2.29 0.58 15.81
C ARG A 209 -1.36 1.63 15.22
N LYS A 210 -1.82 2.90 15.22
CA LYS A 210 -1.06 4.02 14.64
C LYS A 210 0.30 4.25 15.31
N ASP A 211 0.42 3.90 16.57
CA ASP A 211 1.67 4.01 17.33
C ASP A 211 2.70 2.91 16.98
N LEU A 212 2.29 1.88 16.24
CA LEU A 212 3.18 0.80 15.78
C LEU A 212 3.69 1.01 14.36
N VAL A 213 3.10 1.94 13.60
CA VAL A 213 3.41 2.12 12.16
C VAL A 213 4.05 3.48 11.93
N SER A 214 5.22 3.47 11.34
CA SER A 214 5.90 4.65 10.84
C SER A 214 6.27 4.43 9.37
N LEU A 215 5.92 5.39 8.51
CA LEU A 215 6.12 5.24 7.06
C LEU A 215 7.56 5.47 6.59
N GLY A 216 8.47 5.78 7.52
CA GLY A 216 9.85 6.13 7.18
C GLY A 216 10.84 5.74 8.26
N ASP A 217 10.62 4.66 9.00
CA ASP A 217 11.54 4.14 10.02
C ASP A 217 12.40 2.96 9.54
N GLY A 218 12.19 2.51 8.32
CA GLY A 218 12.92 1.41 7.70
C GLY A 218 12.38 0.03 8.06
N LEU A 219 11.20 -0.07 8.67
CA LEU A 219 10.58 -1.33 9.06
C LEU A 219 9.25 -1.54 8.37
N PHE A 220 8.85 -2.79 8.24
CA PHE A 220 7.51 -3.22 7.86
C PHE A 220 6.81 -3.86 9.04
N GLU A 221 5.51 -3.68 9.11
CA GLU A 221 4.63 -4.49 9.93
C GLU A 221 4.22 -5.74 9.16
N THR A 222 4.57 -6.90 9.67
CA THR A 222 4.20 -8.20 9.08
C THR A 222 3.18 -8.89 9.97
N LEU A 223 1.97 -9.02 9.45
CA LEU A 223 0.88 -9.71 10.12
C LEU A 223 0.71 -11.10 9.53
N LEU A 224 0.80 -12.12 10.38
CA LEU A 224 0.56 -13.51 10.01
C LEU A 224 -0.62 -14.05 10.81
N ILE A 225 -1.58 -14.67 10.14
CA ILE A 225 -2.74 -15.32 10.77
C ILE A 225 -2.64 -16.82 10.53
N ARG A 226 -2.49 -17.57 11.62
CA ARG A 226 -2.40 -19.04 11.58
C ARG A 226 -3.74 -19.68 11.23
N ARG A 227 -3.68 -20.86 10.64
CA ARG A 227 -4.87 -21.70 10.44
C ARG A 227 -5.50 -22.05 11.78
N PRO A 228 -6.79 -21.75 11.99
CA PRO A 228 -7.49 -22.15 13.20
C PRO A 228 -7.62 -23.69 13.24
N LYS A 229 -7.23 -24.31 14.34
CA LYS A 229 -7.31 -25.75 14.56
C LYS A 229 -8.59 -26.15 15.30
N GLN A 230 -9.16 -25.22 16.07
CA GLN A 230 -10.36 -25.43 16.89
C GLN A 230 -11.29 -24.24 16.71
N PHE A 231 -12.57 -24.45 17.03
CA PHE A 231 -13.57 -23.36 16.95
C PHE A 231 -13.20 -22.17 17.83
N GLY A 232 -12.55 -22.39 18.98
CA GLY A 232 -12.08 -21.34 19.87
C GLY A 232 -10.97 -20.46 19.27
N ASP A 233 -10.15 -21.00 18.36
CA ASP A 233 -9.06 -20.26 17.72
C ASP A 233 -9.61 -19.18 16.78
N LEU A 234 -10.69 -19.50 16.05
CA LEU A 234 -11.34 -18.56 15.17
C LEU A 234 -11.87 -17.34 15.94
N SER A 235 -12.52 -17.59 17.08
CA SER A 235 -12.99 -16.51 17.95
C SER A 235 -11.85 -15.65 18.48
N ARG A 236 -10.70 -16.25 18.84
CA ARG A 236 -9.49 -15.53 19.27
C ARG A 236 -8.90 -14.70 18.13
N ILE A 237 -8.81 -15.25 16.91
CA ILE A 237 -8.34 -14.53 15.73
C ILE A 237 -9.23 -13.30 15.48
N ILE A 238 -10.55 -13.48 15.42
CA ILE A 238 -11.49 -12.37 15.19
C ILE A 238 -11.32 -11.31 16.29
N THR A 239 -11.33 -11.73 17.55
CA THR A 239 -11.17 -10.82 18.69
C THR A 239 -9.81 -10.11 18.68
N GLY A 240 -8.74 -10.83 18.36
CA GLY A 240 -7.39 -10.27 18.26
C GLY A 240 -7.30 -9.19 17.19
N VAL A 241 -7.78 -9.48 16.00
CA VAL A 241 -7.78 -8.52 14.88
C VAL A 241 -8.67 -7.31 15.16
N LEU A 242 -9.88 -7.52 15.69
CA LEU A 242 -10.82 -6.43 16.01
C LEU A 242 -10.30 -5.50 17.11
N ASN A 243 -9.68 -6.06 18.14
CA ASN A 243 -9.14 -5.29 19.27
C ASN A 243 -7.69 -4.83 19.07
N GLN A 244 -7.11 -5.09 17.88
CA GLN A 244 -5.71 -4.77 17.58
C GLN A 244 -4.74 -5.40 18.60
N TYR A 245 -5.05 -6.62 19.02
CA TYR A 245 -4.25 -7.42 19.94
C TYR A 245 -3.59 -8.56 19.17
N TYR A 246 -2.31 -8.46 18.96
CA TYR A 246 -1.51 -9.35 18.09
C TYR A 246 -0.52 -10.22 18.88
N ASP A 247 -0.63 -10.27 20.18
CA ASP A 247 0.25 -11.06 21.05
C ASP A 247 -0.42 -12.40 21.41
N ASN A 248 -0.73 -13.21 20.40
CA ASN A 248 -1.30 -14.52 20.64
C ASN A 248 -0.76 -15.55 19.62
N GLU A 249 -1.00 -16.83 19.90
CA GLU A 249 -0.52 -17.96 19.09
C GLU A 249 -1.08 -17.96 17.65
N ASN A 250 -2.23 -17.32 17.42
CA ASN A 250 -2.95 -17.36 16.15
C ASN A 250 -2.74 -16.12 15.29
N VAL A 251 -2.43 -14.97 15.90
CA VAL A 251 -2.22 -13.69 15.21
C VAL A 251 -0.86 -13.14 15.62
N ILE A 252 0.08 -13.18 14.70
CA ILE A 252 1.48 -12.81 14.93
C ILE A 252 1.75 -11.50 14.21
N LEU A 253 2.28 -10.52 14.92
CA LEU A 253 2.77 -9.28 14.37
C LEU A 253 4.27 -9.17 14.65
N VAL A 254 5.06 -9.00 13.59
CA VAL A 254 6.50 -8.73 13.70
C VAL A 254 6.85 -7.48 12.90
N GLN A 255 7.87 -6.76 13.37
CA GLN A 255 8.48 -5.66 12.64
C GLN A 255 9.83 -6.09 12.11
N SER A 256 10.11 -5.83 10.83
CA SER A 256 11.36 -6.23 10.20
C SER A 256 11.66 -5.38 8.96
N LYS A 257 12.94 -5.18 8.71
CA LYS A 257 13.43 -4.59 7.47
C LYS A 257 13.46 -5.61 6.33
N ASN A 258 13.86 -6.84 6.64
CA ASN A 258 14.04 -7.91 5.66
C ASN A 258 13.19 -9.11 6.05
N LEU A 259 12.53 -9.68 5.05
CA LEU A 259 11.71 -10.88 5.19
C LEU A 259 11.97 -11.84 4.04
N ARG A 260 11.88 -13.14 4.33
CA ARG A 260 11.83 -14.18 3.32
C ARG A 260 10.72 -15.15 3.64
N PHE A 261 9.89 -15.41 2.66
CA PHE A 261 8.82 -16.40 2.75
C PHE A 261 9.18 -17.58 1.85
N THR A 262 9.20 -18.76 2.42
CA THR A 262 9.38 -20.03 1.69
C THR A 262 8.15 -20.90 1.91
N PHE A 263 7.55 -21.38 0.84
CA PHE A 263 6.33 -22.19 0.85
C PHE A 263 6.60 -23.58 0.26
N GLN A 264 5.82 -24.57 0.67
CA GLN A 264 5.87 -25.90 0.08
C GLN A 264 5.27 -25.93 -1.33
N GLU A 265 4.22 -25.14 -1.57
CA GLU A 265 3.51 -25.03 -2.85
C GLU A 265 3.52 -23.58 -3.34
N PRO A 266 3.37 -23.35 -4.67
CA PRO A 266 3.30 -21.98 -5.21
C PRO A 266 2.12 -21.21 -4.63
N VAL A 267 2.39 -19.99 -4.13
CA VAL A 267 1.40 -19.11 -3.50
C VAL A 267 1.23 -17.83 -4.32
N ALA A 268 -0.02 -17.50 -4.57
CA ALA A 268 -0.38 -16.24 -5.24
C ALA A 268 -0.30 -15.07 -4.26
N TRP A 269 0.39 -14.01 -4.67
CA TRP A 269 0.53 -12.77 -3.93
C TRP A 269 -0.24 -11.62 -4.59
N THR A 270 -0.62 -10.67 -3.77
CA THR A 270 -1.06 -9.35 -4.22
C THR A 270 -0.06 -8.30 -3.77
N ARG A 271 0.08 -7.23 -4.54
CA ARG A 271 0.87 -6.04 -4.21
C ARG A 271 0.03 -4.81 -4.49
N ASP A 272 -0.14 -3.97 -3.50
CA ASP A 272 -0.96 -2.74 -3.61
C ASP A 272 -2.33 -2.98 -4.27
N GLY A 273 -2.98 -4.12 -3.93
CA GLY A 273 -4.28 -4.51 -4.47
C GLY A 273 -4.26 -5.13 -5.87
N GLU A 274 -3.08 -5.32 -6.48
CA GLU A 274 -2.92 -5.93 -7.81
C GLU A 274 -2.21 -7.29 -7.73
N ALA A 275 -2.31 -8.09 -8.82
CA ALA A 275 -1.63 -9.38 -8.89
C ALA A 275 -0.11 -9.23 -8.71
N GLY A 276 0.43 -9.86 -7.67
CA GLY A 276 1.84 -9.84 -7.29
C GLY A 276 2.68 -10.97 -7.86
N GLY A 277 2.04 -11.92 -8.56
CA GLY A 277 2.68 -13.12 -9.06
C GLY A 277 2.45 -14.35 -8.19
N VAL A 278 3.01 -15.47 -8.60
CA VAL A 278 2.92 -16.77 -7.91
C VAL A 278 4.32 -17.29 -7.67
N THR A 279 4.65 -17.65 -6.44
CA THR A 279 6.02 -18.10 -6.08
C THR A 279 6.03 -19.02 -4.88
N THR A 280 7.07 -19.83 -4.77
CA THR A 280 7.38 -20.64 -3.58
C THR A 280 8.42 -19.98 -2.68
N ASP A 281 9.15 -18.98 -3.17
CA ASP A 281 10.19 -18.27 -2.43
C ASP A 281 10.19 -16.80 -2.84
N VAL A 282 10.07 -15.89 -1.87
CA VAL A 282 10.13 -14.47 -2.10
C VAL A 282 10.84 -13.75 -0.97
N ARG A 283 11.69 -12.80 -1.35
CA ARG A 283 12.34 -11.87 -0.42
C ARG A 283 11.66 -10.51 -0.52
N LEU A 284 11.41 -9.93 0.63
CA LEU A 284 10.91 -8.56 0.74
C LEU A 284 11.90 -7.74 1.56
N SER A 285 12.18 -6.54 1.12
CA SER A 285 13.12 -5.64 1.80
C SER A 285 12.56 -4.23 1.84
N ASN A 286 12.73 -3.56 2.98
CA ASN A 286 12.38 -2.16 3.12
C ASN A 286 13.53 -1.29 2.56
N ASN A 287 13.21 -0.47 1.56
CA ASN A 287 14.09 0.58 1.05
C ASN A 287 13.79 1.84 1.87
N HIS A 288 14.53 2.00 2.95
CA HIS A 288 14.34 3.09 3.90
C HIS A 288 14.49 4.47 3.25
N ALA A 289 13.52 5.34 3.48
CA ALA A 289 13.50 6.72 2.98
C ALA A 289 13.76 6.83 1.47
N ALA A 290 13.33 5.81 0.69
CA ALA A 290 13.66 5.69 -0.74
C ALA A 290 13.05 6.81 -1.59
N ILE A 291 11.92 7.35 -1.17
CA ILE A 291 11.29 8.53 -1.77
C ILE A 291 10.88 9.51 -0.66
N HIS A 292 10.49 10.71 -1.08
CA HIS A 292 9.93 11.71 -0.18
C HIS A 292 8.55 12.10 -0.68
N ILE A 293 7.52 11.97 0.15
CA ILE A 293 6.15 12.40 -0.18
C ILE A 293 5.89 13.74 0.51
N ILE A 294 5.32 14.70 -0.22
CA ILE A 294 4.95 16.01 0.32
C ILE A 294 3.65 15.84 1.13
N ALA A 295 3.74 15.97 2.45
CA ALA A 295 2.64 15.77 3.39
C ALA A 295 2.53 16.90 4.44
#